data_75306eaad486194d17c83d55c3213f90
#
_entry.id   75306eaad486194d17c83d55c3213f90
#
_cell.length_a   1.000
_cell.length_b   1.000
_cell.length_c   1.000
_cell.angle_alpha   90.00
_cell.angle_beta   90.00
_cell.angle_gamma   90.00
#
_symmetry.space_group_name_H-M   'P 1'
#
loop_
_entity.id
_entity.type
_entity.pdbx_description
1 polymer ?
#
loop_
_entity_poly.entity_id
_entity_poly.type
_entity_poly.pdbx_seq_one_letter_code
_entity_poly.pdbx_strand_id
1 'polypeptide(L)'
;MKRGIWVALLAALAFAAILLARMPAAWIIPAGGARGSSCASVDGSLWSGVCTGLTVQRAPVGDVGWELHPLRLLLGKLAAHITVTRGAGNFDAEVELGFGQRVTVRHLAADLPLDPALIPGLPADLHGRAHLDLTLAQIEHGIITELQGRIEAHDLEDRSGRATPLGSYVVTFPGGRGEPSGKLRDLDGPLAVEGTLRLTREPGFELEGLVAPRAGAAPELVNNIRYLGSPDAMGRRPFSLAGTF
;
A
#
# COMPACT_ATOMS: atom_id res chain seq x y z
N MET A 1 -16.40 46.89 -30.83
CA MET A 1 -17.07 46.05 -29.84
C MET A 1 -16.45 44.62 -29.70
N LYS A 2 -16.11 43.90 -30.79
CA LYS A 2 -15.54 42.53 -30.70
C LYS A 2 -14.20 42.46 -29.95
N ARG A 3 -13.26 43.41 -30.11
CA ARG A 3 -11.98 43.43 -29.42
C ARG A 3 -12.09 43.57 -27.89
N GLY A 4 -13.02 44.36 -27.39
CA GLY A 4 -13.24 44.53 -25.94
C GLY A 4 -13.75 43.26 -25.25
N ILE A 5 -14.61 42.50 -25.95
CA ILE A 5 -15.12 41.22 -25.45
C ILE A 5 -13.99 40.16 -25.31
N TRP A 6 -13.08 40.10 -26.28
CA TRP A 6 -11.93 39.18 -26.21
C TRP A 6 -10.96 39.53 -25.09
N VAL A 7 -10.71 40.83 -24.84
CA VAL A 7 -9.85 41.26 -23.72
C VAL A 7 -10.51 40.94 -22.38
N ALA A 8 -11.82 41.18 -22.25
CA ALA A 8 -12.56 40.85 -21.04
C ALA A 8 -12.57 39.31 -20.77
N LEU A 9 -12.72 38.51 -21.82
CA LEU A 9 -12.67 37.06 -21.73
C LEU A 9 -11.28 36.54 -21.31
N LEU A 10 -10.22 37.09 -21.88
CA LEU A 10 -8.85 36.75 -21.50
C LEU A 10 -8.55 37.18 -20.05
N ALA A 11 -9.01 38.37 -19.63
CA ALA A 11 -8.84 38.82 -18.26
C ALA A 11 -9.60 37.92 -17.26
N ALA A 12 -10.83 37.53 -17.59
CA ALA A 12 -11.63 36.61 -16.76
C ALA A 12 -10.97 35.22 -16.68
N LEU A 13 -10.44 34.72 -17.79
CA LEU A 13 -9.73 33.43 -17.84
C LEU A 13 -8.42 33.48 -17.02
N ALA A 14 -7.65 34.56 -17.14
CA ALA A 14 -6.44 34.77 -16.34
C ALA A 14 -6.76 34.89 -14.85
N PHE A 15 -7.82 35.59 -14.50
CA PHE A 15 -8.28 35.70 -13.10
C PHE A 15 -8.71 34.36 -12.54
N ALA A 16 -9.50 33.58 -13.29
CA ALA A 16 -9.91 32.22 -12.91
C ALA A 16 -8.69 31.30 -12.74
N ALA A 17 -7.71 31.37 -13.62
CA ALA A 17 -6.46 30.61 -13.54
C ALA A 17 -5.66 30.97 -12.27
N ILE A 18 -5.57 32.25 -11.91
CA ILE A 18 -4.90 32.72 -10.69
C ILE A 18 -5.65 32.21 -9.44
N LEU A 19 -6.98 32.28 -9.44
CA LEU A 19 -7.80 31.77 -8.32
C LEU A 19 -7.60 30.27 -8.14
N LEU A 20 -7.64 29.50 -9.22
CA LEU A 20 -7.36 28.06 -9.21
C LEU A 20 -5.94 27.76 -8.73
N ALA A 21 -4.95 28.52 -9.21
CA ALA A 21 -3.54 28.33 -8.84
C ALA A 21 -3.28 28.60 -7.34
N ARG A 22 -4.06 29.48 -6.72
CA ARG A 22 -3.91 29.88 -5.31
C ARG A 22 -4.99 29.32 -4.39
N MET A 23 -5.78 28.36 -4.85
CA MET A 23 -6.89 27.82 -4.07
C MET A 23 -6.37 27.12 -2.81
N PRO A 24 -6.75 27.57 -1.59
CA PRO A 24 -6.31 26.95 -0.35
C PRO A 24 -6.85 25.51 -0.23
N ALA A 25 -6.00 24.60 0.20
CA ALA A 25 -6.37 23.19 0.41
C ALA A 25 -7.50 23.04 1.45
N ALA A 26 -7.50 23.87 2.47
CA ALA A 26 -8.50 23.86 3.54
C ALA A 26 -9.96 24.08 3.06
N TRP A 27 -10.17 24.60 1.86
CA TRP A 27 -11.51 24.75 1.29
C TRP A 27 -12.09 23.45 0.74
N ILE A 28 -11.23 22.52 0.35
CA ILE A 28 -11.62 21.24 -0.28
C ILE A 28 -11.47 20.09 0.70
N ILE A 29 -10.45 20.17 1.56
CA ILE A 29 -10.18 19.16 2.59
C ILE A 29 -10.60 19.77 3.94
N PRO A 30 -11.87 19.61 4.34
CA PRO A 30 -12.31 20.13 5.62
C PRO A 30 -11.55 19.43 6.76
N ALA A 31 -11.12 20.17 7.76
CA ALA A 31 -10.43 19.65 8.94
C ALA A 31 -11.22 18.55 9.68
N GLY A 32 -12.54 18.46 9.46
CA GLY A 32 -13.39 17.42 10.02
C GLY A 32 -13.45 16.11 9.21
N GLY A 33 -12.73 16.02 8.08
CA GLY A 33 -12.62 14.83 7.26
C GLY A 33 -13.90 14.31 6.61
N ALA A 34 -13.76 13.54 5.55
CA ALA A 34 -14.87 12.81 4.95
C ALA A 34 -14.81 11.35 5.44
N ARG A 35 -15.95 10.83 5.92
CA ARG A 35 -16.14 9.41 6.23
C ARG A 35 -15.11 8.75 7.15
N GLY A 36 -14.77 9.39 8.27
CA GLY A 36 -13.92 8.76 9.30
C GLY A 36 -12.43 9.07 9.17
N SER A 37 -12.05 10.01 8.30
CA SER A 37 -10.72 10.59 8.27
C SER A 37 -10.75 12.03 8.80
N SER A 38 -9.74 12.43 9.58
CA SER A 38 -9.62 13.83 10.06
C SER A 38 -8.15 14.24 10.07
N CYS A 39 -7.89 15.52 9.72
CA CYS A 39 -6.60 16.16 9.86
C CYS A 39 -6.64 17.12 11.06
N ALA A 40 -5.56 17.21 11.82
CA ALA A 40 -5.43 18.22 12.88
C ALA A 40 -5.27 19.61 12.27
N SER A 41 -4.49 19.77 11.20
CA SER A 41 -4.41 20.97 10.37
C SER A 41 -4.18 20.61 8.90
N VAL A 42 -4.59 21.54 8.02
CA VAL A 42 -4.34 21.45 6.57
C VAL A 42 -3.70 22.74 6.13
N ASP A 43 -2.47 22.64 5.66
CA ASP A 43 -1.67 23.77 5.20
C ASP A 43 -1.31 23.63 3.73
N GLY A 44 -1.22 24.77 3.02
CA GLY A 44 -0.84 24.82 1.61
C GLY A 44 -2.02 25.06 0.65
N SER A 45 -1.80 24.73 -0.60
CA SER A 45 -2.73 24.88 -1.71
C SER A 45 -3.32 23.54 -2.15
N LEU A 46 -4.30 23.60 -3.05
CA LEU A 46 -4.81 22.40 -3.73
C LEU A 46 -3.69 21.59 -4.40
N TRP A 47 -2.67 22.31 -4.94
CA TRP A 47 -1.60 21.69 -5.74
C TRP A 47 -0.48 21.10 -4.91
N SER A 48 -0.20 21.67 -3.75
CA SER A 48 0.80 21.17 -2.82
C SER A 48 0.42 21.56 -1.41
N GLY A 49 0.47 20.62 -0.49
CA GLY A 49 0.11 20.89 0.90
C GLY A 49 0.44 19.72 1.80
N VAL A 50 0.14 19.91 3.07
CA VAL A 50 0.35 18.92 4.12
C VAL A 50 -0.90 18.87 5.01
N CYS A 51 -1.39 17.65 5.25
CA CYS A 51 -2.35 17.34 6.30
C CYS A 51 -1.58 16.83 7.50
N THR A 52 -1.51 17.58 8.56
CA THR A 52 -0.84 17.18 9.79
C THR A 52 -1.77 16.36 10.66
N GLY A 53 -1.26 15.28 11.21
CA GLY A 53 -1.99 14.41 12.14
C GLY A 53 -3.23 13.77 11.50
N LEU A 54 -3.08 13.22 10.28
CA LEU A 54 -4.14 12.45 9.65
C LEU A 54 -4.48 11.23 10.50
N THR A 55 -5.75 11.08 10.81
CA THR A 55 -6.32 9.86 11.40
C THR A 55 -7.34 9.27 10.45
N VAL A 56 -7.31 7.97 10.25
CA VAL A 56 -8.28 7.22 9.43
C VAL A 56 -8.89 6.12 10.30
N GLN A 57 -10.22 6.15 10.44
CA GLN A 57 -10.96 5.20 11.30
C GLN A 57 -10.37 5.10 12.73
N ARG A 58 -9.90 6.21 13.29
CA ARG A 58 -9.20 6.35 14.59
C ARG A 58 -7.76 5.84 14.64
N ALA A 59 -7.22 5.26 13.56
CA ALA A 59 -5.82 4.90 13.48
C ALA A 59 -5.00 6.13 13.08
N PRO A 60 -3.93 6.50 13.80
CA PRO A 60 -3.06 7.62 13.45
C PRO A 60 -2.18 7.20 12.25
N VAL A 61 -2.36 7.88 11.13
CA VAL A 61 -1.54 7.69 9.93
C VAL A 61 -0.29 8.57 9.98
N GLY A 62 -0.44 9.81 10.47
CA GLY A 62 0.64 10.78 10.58
C GLY A 62 0.46 11.99 9.67
N ASP A 63 1.56 12.62 9.28
CA ASP A 63 1.55 13.81 8.43
C ASP A 63 1.63 13.39 6.96
N VAL A 64 0.64 13.77 6.16
CA VAL A 64 0.52 13.39 4.76
C VAL A 64 0.74 14.62 3.89
N GLY A 65 1.81 14.59 3.09
CA GLY A 65 2.09 15.58 2.06
C GLY A 65 1.54 15.14 0.71
N TRP A 66 1.14 16.12 -0.11
CA TRP A 66 0.76 15.89 -1.50
C TRP A 66 1.31 16.97 -2.40
N GLU A 67 1.65 16.58 -3.61
CA GLU A 67 2.03 17.46 -4.70
C GLU A 67 1.34 17.01 -5.98
N LEU A 68 0.38 17.82 -6.47
CA LEU A 68 -0.37 17.57 -7.70
C LEU A 68 0.37 18.13 -8.91
N HIS A 69 0.41 17.39 -10.00
CA HIS A 69 1.01 17.83 -11.26
C HIS A 69 -0.05 18.40 -12.22
N PRO A 70 -0.27 19.74 -12.24
CA PRO A 70 -1.36 20.35 -13.01
C PRO A 70 -1.25 20.15 -14.52
N LEU A 71 -0.04 20.03 -15.07
CA LEU A 71 0.16 19.79 -16.50
C LEU A 71 -0.40 18.45 -16.97
N ARG A 72 -0.48 17.44 -16.09
CA ARG A 72 -1.07 16.13 -16.42
C ARG A 72 -2.59 16.19 -16.54
N LEU A 73 -3.24 17.16 -15.90
CA LEU A 73 -4.67 17.40 -16.05
C LEU A 73 -5.04 17.78 -17.50
N LEU A 74 -4.17 18.47 -18.23
CA LEU A 74 -4.37 18.80 -19.65
C LEU A 74 -4.44 17.54 -20.52
N LEU A 75 -3.87 16.45 -20.07
CA LEU A 75 -3.91 15.12 -20.71
C LEU A 75 -5.05 14.24 -20.16
N GLY A 76 -5.94 14.82 -19.32
CA GLY A 76 -7.04 14.09 -18.69
C GLY A 76 -6.60 13.14 -17.58
N LYS A 77 -5.41 13.34 -16.99
CA LYS A 77 -4.86 12.51 -15.92
C LYS A 77 -4.60 13.35 -14.70
N LEU A 78 -5.07 12.90 -13.54
CA LEU A 78 -4.72 13.48 -12.26
C LEU A 78 -3.51 12.73 -11.70
N ALA A 79 -2.37 13.38 -11.62
CA ALA A 79 -1.16 12.79 -11.04
C ALA A 79 -0.78 13.55 -9.77
N ALA A 80 -0.43 12.80 -8.73
CA ALA A 80 0.00 13.32 -7.44
C ALA A 80 1.21 12.52 -6.93
N HIS A 81 2.14 13.22 -6.31
CA HIS A 81 3.13 12.62 -5.44
C HIS A 81 2.61 12.71 -4.00
N ILE A 82 2.63 11.58 -3.30
CA ILE A 82 2.10 11.45 -1.93
C ILE A 82 3.23 10.96 -1.03
N THR A 83 3.44 11.69 0.06
CA THR A 83 4.43 11.34 1.07
C THR A 83 3.77 11.24 2.44
N VAL A 84 4.19 10.26 3.26
CA VAL A 84 3.85 10.19 4.68
C VAL A 84 5.15 10.16 5.47
N THR A 85 5.37 11.19 6.28
CA THR A 85 6.66 11.41 6.96
C THR A 85 6.63 11.17 8.46
N ARG A 86 5.47 10.93 9.04
CA ARG A 86 5.28 10.67 10.48
C ARG A 86 4.21 9.62 10.70
N GLY A 87 4.11 9.13 11.94
CA GLY A 87 3.09 8.20 12.37
C GLY A 87 3.55 6.75 12.29
N ALA A 88 2.76 5.89 11.66
CA ALA A 88 3.00 4.44 11.65
C ALA A 88 4.20 4.00 10.80
N GLY A 89 4.70 4.87 9.90
CA GLY A 89 5.83 4.55 9.02
C GLY A 89 6.07 5.62 7.97
N ASN A 90 6.97 5.31 7.05
CA ASN A 90 7.25 6.15 5.90
C ASN A 90 6.56 5.58 4.66
N PHE A 91 6.02 6.48 3.85
CA PHE A 91 5.40 6.12 2.58
C PHE A 91 5.70 7.20 1.56
N ASP A 92 6.08 6.79 0.36
CA ASP A 92 6.33 7.66 -0.79
C ASP A 92 5.78 6.98 -2.04
N ALA A 93 4.97 7.67 -2.82
CA ALA A 93 4.42 7.12 -4.05
C ALA A 93 3.97 8.19 -5.03
N GLU A 94 4.11 7.89 -6.31
CA GLU A 94 3.46 8.61 -7.40
C GLU A 94 2.13 7.93 -7.74
N VAL A 95 1.03 8.65 -7.62
CA VAL A 95 -0.32 8.14 -7.92
C VAL A 95 -0.88 8.87 -9.12
N GLU A 96 -1.33 8.14 -10.12
CA GLU A 96 -1.99 8.65 -11.32
C GLU A 96 -3.41 8.09 -11.41
N LEU A 97 -4.40 8.97 -11.42
CA LEU A 97 -5.80 8.64 -11.66
C LEU A 97 -6.13 8.89 -13.13
N GLY A 98 -6.50 7.83 -13.84
CA GLY A 98 -6.94 7.88 -15.22
C GLY A 98 -8.46 7.79 -15.37
N PHE A 99 -8.94 7.94 -16.59
CA PHE A 99 -10.35 7.70 -16.92
C PHE A 99 -10.74 6.24 -16.64
N GLY A 100 -12.00 6.00 -16.26
CA GLY A 100 -12.53 4.67 -16.05
C GLY A 100 -12.10 3.99 -14.76
N GLN A 101 -11.91 4.76 -13.68
CA GLN A 101 -11.53 4.25 -12.34
C GLN A 101 -10.22 3.45 -12.34
N ARG A 102 -9.30 3.85 -13.21
CA ARG A 102 -7.94 3.29 -13.23
C ARG A 102 -7.04 4.12 -12.33
N VAL A 103 -6.43 3.46 -11.36
CA VAL A 103 -5.40 4.03 -10.49
C VAL A 103 -4.08 3.35 -10.84
N THR A 104 -3.05 4.15 -11.13
CA THR A 104 -1.70 3.66 -11.35
C THR A 104 -0.81 4.24 -10.26
N VAL A 105 -0.17 3.39 -9.50
CA VAL A 105 0.81 3.75 -8.49
C VAL A 105 2.19 3.38 -9.02
N ARG A 106 3.13 4.32 -8.94
CA ARG A 106 4.51 4.13 -9.40
C ARG A 106 5.48 4.49 -8.28
N HIS A 107 6.64 3.84 -8.29
CA HIS A 107 7.74 4.11 -7.35
C HIS A 107 7.25 4.17 -5.89
N LEU A 108 6.40 3.20 -5.51
CA LEU A 108 5.92 3.11 -4.14
C LEU A 108 7.04 2.53 -3.29
N ALA A 109 7.53 3.33 -2.36
CA ALA A 109 8.43 2.92 -1.29
C ALA A 109 7.71 3.13 0.05
N ALA A 110 7.61 2.09 0.85
CA ALA A 110 6.97 2.20 2.16
C ALA A 110 7.67 1.30 3.18
N ASP A 111 7.74 1.79 4.41
CA ASP A 111 8.22 1.04 5.57
C ASP A 111 7.20 1.21 6.68
N LEU A 112 6.44 0.17 6.95
CA LEU A 112 5.27 0.18 7.81
C LEU A 112 5.41 -0.87 8.91
N PRO A 113 5.05 -0.55 10.17
CA PRO A 113 4.86 -1.61 11.16
C PRO A 113 3.68 -2.49 10.75
N LEU A 114 3.84 -3.79 10.93
CA LEU A 114 2.73 -4.72 10.82
C LEU A 114 1.88 -4.61 12.08
N ASP A 115 0.87 -3.76 11.99
CA ASP A 115 -0.07 -3.48 13.08
C ASP A 115 -1.48 -3.84 12.62
N PRO A 116 -2.19 -4.73 13.31
CA PRO A 116 -3.57 -5.09 12.98
C PRO A 116 -4.54 -3.91 12.94
N ALA A 117 -4.22 -2.82 13.66
CA ALA A 117 -5.01 -1.60 13.61
C ALA A 117 -4.89 -0.86 12.25
N LEU A 118 -3.79 -1.07 11.52
CA LEU A 118 -3.51 -0.42 10.24
C LEU A 118 -3.83 -1.34 9.04
N ILE A 119 -3.66 -2.65 9.22
CA ILE A 119 -3.81 -3.64 8.14
C ILE A 119 -4.98 -4.58 8.48
N PRO A 120 -6.17 -4.36 7.88
CA PRO A 120 -7.32 -5.25 8.09
C PRO A 120 -7.00 -6.68 7.69
N GLY A 121 -7.42 -7.64 8.53
CA GLY A 121 -7.19 -9.07 8.28
C GLY A 121 -5.83 -9.60 8.74
N LEU A 122 -4.94 -8.74 9.26
CA LEU A 122 -3.72 -9.20 9.92
C LEU A 122 -4.08 -9.86 11.27
N PRO A 123 -3.51 -11.04 11.61
CA PRO A 123 -3.68 -11.63 12.93
C PRO A 123 -3.25 -10.67 14.04
N ALA A 124 -4.06 -10.56 15.11
CA ALA A 124 -3.83 -9.60 16.18
C ALA A 124 -2.48 -9.78 16.89
N ASP A 125 -1.97 -10.98 16.88
CA ASP A 125 -0.73 -11.36 17.58
C ASP A 125 0.51 -11.36 16.67
N LEU A 126 0.34 -11.04 15.37
CA LEU A 126 1.43 -10.96 14.42
C LEU A 126 2.04 -9.56 14.45
N HIS A 127 3.32 -9.48 14.76
CA HIS A 127 4.12 -8.26 14.78
C HIS A 127 5.30 -8.37 13.84
N GLY A 128 5.80 -7.22 13.39
CA GLY A 128 6.95 -7.14 12.49
C GLY A 128 6.97 -5.80 11.74
N ARG A 129 7.70 -5.76 10.64
CA ARG A 129 7.77 -4.60 9.75
C ARG A 129 7.55 -5.05 8.30
N ALA A 130 6.81 -4.28 7.53
CA ALA A 130 6.65 -4.47 6.11
C ALA A 130 7.45 -3.40 5.37
N HIS A 131 8.29 -3.84 4.44
CA HIS A 131 8.98 -2.97 3.50
C HIS A 131 8.46 -3.25 2.10
N LEU A 132 7.92 -2.21 1.46
CA LEU A 132 7.36 -2.28 0.11
C LEU A 132 8.24 -1.48 -0.84
N ASP A 133 8.65 -2.09 -1.93
CA ASP A 133 9.35 -1.46 -3.04
C ASP A 133 8.67 -1.89 -4.35
N LEU A 134 7.66 -1.12 -4.76
CA LEU A 134 6.86 -1.42 -5.93
C LEU A 134 7.15 -0.42 -7.05
N THR A 135 7.64 -0.91 -8.16
CA THR A 135 7.86 -0.11 -9.36
C THR A 135 6.55 0.30 -10.02
N LEU A 136 5.56 -0.61 -10.00
CA LEU A 136 4.25 -0.40 -10.62
C LEU A 136 3.17 -1.19 -9.90
N ALA A 137 2.04 -0.54 -9.61
CA ALA A 137 0.79 -1.19 -9.29
C ALA A 137 -0.35 -0.56 -10.10
N GLN A 138 -1.16 -1.37 -10.75
CA GLN A 138 -2.36 -0.91 -11.45
C GLN A 138 -3.60 -1.50 -10.79
N ILE A 139 -4.56 -0.63 -10.53
CA ILE A 139 -5.84 -0.98 -9.92
C ILE A 139 -6.93 -0.51 -10.88
N GLU A 140 -7.79 -1.41 -11.30
CA GLU A 140 -8.94 -1.12 -12.15
C GLU A 140 -10.22 -1.60 -11.45
N HIS A 141 -11.18 -0.69 -11.26
CA HIS A 141 -12.44 -0.99 -10.56
C HIS A 141 -12.25 -1.63 -9.17
N GLY A 142 -11.19 -1.25 -8.45
CA GLY A 142 -10.87 -1.81 -7.13
C GLY A 142 -10.12 -3.14 -7.16
N ILE A 143 -9.77 -3.66 -8.33
CA ILE A 143 -9.03 -4.92 -8.50
C ILE A 143 -7.60 -4.60 -8.91
N ILE A 144 -6.61 -5.23 -8.30
CA ILE A 144 -5.21 -5.11 -8.69
C ILE A 144 -5.00 -5.95 -9.96
N THR A 145 -4.72 -5.29 -11.09
CA THR A 145 -4.57 -5.93 -12.41
C THR A 145 -3.11 -6.07 -12.85
N GLU A 146 -2.21 -5.35 -12.21
CA GLU A 146 -0.77 -5.45 -12.44
C GLU A 146 -0.03 -5.08 -11.16
N LEU A 147 1.00 -5.86 -10.82
CA LEU A 147 1.86 -5.58 -9.68
C LEU A 147 3.29 -5.96 -10.03
N GLN A 148 4.22 -5.03 -9.85
CA GLN A 148 5.64 -5.24 -10.10
C GLN A 148 6.45 -4.67 -8.95
N GLY A 149 7.36 -5.47 -8.41
CA GLY A 149 8.25 -5.07 -7.32
C GLY A 149 8.36 -6.11 -6.26
N ARG A 150 8.64 -5.68 -5.04
CA ARG A 150 8.97 -6.54 -3.90
C ARG A 150 8.22 -6.07 -2.66
N ILE A 151 7.76 -7.04 -1.89
CA ILE A 151 7.18 -6.83 -0.56
C ILE A 151 7.97 -7.72 0.38
N GLU A 152 8.56 -7.13 1.41
CA GLU A 152 9.33 -7.83 2.43
C GLU A 152 8.63 -7.68 3.78
N ALA A 153 8.58 -8.76 4.53
CA ALA A 153 8.13 -8.77 5.92
C ALA A 153 9.34 -9.17 6.78
N HIS A 154 9.76 -8.27 7.64
CA HIS A 154 10.94 -8.45 8.49
C HIS A 154 10.54 -8.66 9.94
N ASP A 155 11.37 -9.45 10.64
CA ASP A 155 11.27 -9.68 12.08
C ASP A 155 9.86 -10.09 12.52
N LEU A 156 9.25 -10.99 11.74
CA LEU A 156 7.93 -11.50 12.08
C LEU A 156 7.97 -12.30 13.36
N GLU A 157 7.07 -11.98 14.27
CA GLU A 157 6.95 -12.58 15.58
C GLU A 157 5.49 -12.86 15.93
N ASP A 158 5.20 -14.06 16.36
CA ASP A 158 3.90 -14.42 16.94
C ASP A 158 3.92 -14.17 18.45
N ARG A 159 2.99 -13.36 18.94
CA ARG A 159 2.82 -13.00 20.36
C ARG A 159 1.52 -13.54 20.96
N SER A 160 0.90 -14.52 20.34
CA SER A 160 -0.32 -15.17 20.88
C SER A 160 -0.09 -15.85 22.24
N GLY A 161 1.19 -16.10 22.57
CA GLY A 161 1.63 -16.67 23.84
C GLY A 161 3.01 -16.18 24.20
N ARG A 162 3.97 -17.10 24.26
CA ARG A 162 5.39 -16.74 24.35
C ARG A 162 5.85 -16.24 22.99
N ALA A 163 6.47 -15.05 22.97
CA ALA A 163 6.99 -14.46 21.74
C ALA A 163 7.85 -15.47 20.95
N THR A 164 7.39 -15.83 19.77
CA THR A 164 8.01 -16.84 18.92
C THR A 164 8.44 -16.20 17.61
N PRO A 165 9.74 -16.12 17.32
CA PRO A 165 10.21 -15.55 16.07
C PRO A 165 9.80 -16.45 14.90
N LEU A 166 9.22 -15.83 13.87
CA LEU A 166 8.82 -16.49 12.62
C LEU A 166 9.84 -16.27 11.50
N GLY A 167 10.64 -15.19 11.60
CA GLY A 167 11.65 -14.83 10.61
C GLY A 167 11.19 -13.75 9.63
N SER A 168 11.91 -13.63 8.53
CA SER A 168 11.67 -12.62 7.50
C SER A 168 11.40 -13.28 6.15
N TYR A 169 10.51 -12.67 5.37
CA TYR A 169 10.03 -13.22 4.11
C TYR A 169 9.97 -12.16 3.03
N VAL A 170 10.09 -12.57 1.77
CA VAL A 170 9.95 -11.71 0.61
C VAL A 170 9.00 -12.32 -0.40
N VAL A 171 8.13 -11.47 -0.96
CA VAL A 171 7.33 -11.78 -2.14
C VAL A 171 7.78 -10.88 -3.28
N THR A 172 8.18 -11.47 -4.40
CA THR A 172 8.61 -10.74 -5.59
C THR A 172 7.58 -10.93 -6.70
N PHE A 173 7.04 -9.82 -7.18
CA PHE A 173 6.10 -9.77 -8.29
C PHE A 173 6.86 -9.35 -9.56
N PRO A 174 6.91 -10.19 -10.59
CA PRO A 174 7.66 -9.91 -11.82
C PRO A 174 7.00 -8.85 -12.71
N GLY A 175 5.75 -8.49 -12.44
CA GLY A 175 4.93 -7.68 -13.31
C GLY A 175 4.20 -8.51 -14.36
N GLY A 176 3.44 -7.81 -15.21
CA GLY A 176 2.61 -8.41 -16.26
C GLY A 176 1.13 -8.21 -15.99
N ARG A 177 0.35 -8.14 -17.09
CA ARG A 177 -1.10 -7.94 -17.01
C ARG A 177 -1.82 -9.22 -16.63
N GLY A 178 -2.84 -9.11 -15.81
CA GLY A 178 -3.71 -10.21 -15.39
C GLY A 178 -3.80 -10.31 -13.87
N GLU A 179 -3.95 -11.52 -13.35
CA GLU A 179 -3.93 -11.78 -11.91
C GLU A 179 -2.47 -11.73 -11.43
N PRO A 180 -2.10 -10.76 -10.56
CA PRO A 180 -0.74 -10.66 -10.09
C PRO A 180 -0.32 -11.91 -9.33
N SER A 181 0.81 -12.48 -9.72
CA SER A 181 1.40 -13.65 -9.07
C SER A 181 2.83 -13.36 -8.65
N GLY A 182 3.12 -13.51 -7.37
CA GLY A 182 4.43 -13.28 -6.78
C GLY A 182 5.03 -14.57 -6.22
N LYS A 183 6.36 -14.65 -6.24
CA LYS A 183 7.11 -15.75 -5.61
C LYS A 183 7.46 -15.39 -4.19
N LEU A 184 6.99 -16.21 -3.24
CA LEU A 184 7.33 -16.12 -1.83
C LEU A 184 8.61 -16.91 -1.56
N ARG A 185 9.51 -16.32 -0.78
CA ARG A 185 10.69 -16.98 -0.20
C ARG A 185 10.94 -16.46 1.20
N ASP A 186 11.56 -17.27 2.02
CA ASP A 186 12.14 -16.79 3.25
C ASP A 186 13.47 -16.06 3.00
N LEU A 187 13.75 -15.05 3.79
CA LEU A 187 15.04 -14.34 3.84
C LEU A 187 15.90 -14.91 4.96
N ASP A 188 15.30 -15.10 6.11
CA ASP A 188 15.93 -15.66 7.30
C ASP A 188 14.88 -16.31 8.21
N GLY A 189 15.36 -16.90 9.32
CA GLY A 189 14.48 -17.40 10.38
C GLY A 189 14.43 -18.92 10.51
N PRO A 190 13.55 -19.41 11.38
CA PRO A 190 13.48 -20.82 11.76
C PRO A 190 12.81 -21.70 10.72
N LEU A 191 12.17 -21.12 9.71
CA LEU A 191 11.41 -21.83 8.68
C LEU A 191 12.04 -21.60 7.31
N ALA A 192 12.20 -22.65 6.52
CA ALA A 192 12.44 -22.57 5.09
C ALA A 192 11.09 -22.59 4.37
N VAL A 193 10.78 -21.53 3.62
CA VAL A 193 9.48 -21.34 2.96
C VAL A 193 9.69 -20.99 1.50
N GLU A 194 9.01 -21.71 0.62
CA GLU A 194 8.89 -21.37 -0.79
C GLU A 194 7.44 -21.47 -1.19
N GLY A 195 6.95 -20.49 -1.96
CA GLY A 195 5.55 -20.46 -2.35
C GLY A 195 5.24 -19.50 -3.48
N THR A 196 3.94 -19.41 -3.79
CA THR A 196 3.39 -18.49 -4.77
C THR A 196 2.19 -17.81 -4.14
N LEU A 197 2.21 -16.48 -4.13
CA LEU A 197 1.10 -15.63 -3.75
C LEU A 197 0.39 -15.16 -5.01
N ARG A 198 -0.91 -15.40 -5.12
CA ARG A 198 -1.77 -14.89 -6.21
C ARG A 198 -2.77 -13.91 -5.64
N LEU A 199 -2.96 -12.78 -6.32
CA LEU A 199 -4.05 -11.86 -6.03
C LEU A 199 -5.22 -12.18 -6.96
N THR A 200 -6.39 -12.44 -6.37
CA THR A 200 -7.57 -12.87 -7.12
C THR A 200 -8.39 -11.69 -7.63
N ARG A 201 -9.24 -11.92 -8.65
CA ARG A 201 -10.16 -10.88 -9.19
C ARG A 201 -11.23 -10.48 -8.19
N GLU A 202 -11.70 -11.40 -7.38
CA GLU A 202 -12.44 -11.06 -6.17
C GLU A 202 -11.41 -10.55 -5.16
N PRO A 203 -11.65 -9.42 -4.46
CA PRO A 203 -10.65 -8.85 -3.56
C PRO A 203 -10.19 -9.87 -2.52
N GLY A 204 -9.04 -10.48 -2.79
CA GLY A 204 -8.52 -11.57 -1.98
C GLY A 204 -7.16 -12.07 -2.47
N PHE A 205 -6.66 -13.08 -1.79
CA PHE A 205 -5.39 -13.71 -2.10
C PHE A 205 -5.43 -15.23 -1.90
N GLU A 206 -4.60 -15.91 -2.65
CA GLU A 206 -4.27 -17.32 -2.49
C GLU A 206 -2.76 -17.47 -2.35
N LEU A 207 -2.32 -18.11 -1.28
CA LEU A 207 -0.94 -18.40 -0.99
C LEU A 207 -0.76 -19.91 -0.88
N GLU A 208 0.04 -20.48 -1.76
CA GLU A 208 0.37 -21.89 -1.76
C GLU A 208 1.87 -22.07 -1.71
N GLY A 209 2.33 -23.09 -0.99
CA GLY A 209 3.77 -23.31 -0.90
C GLY A 209 4.16 -24.56 -0.13
N LEU A 210 5.47 -24.63 0.13
CA LEU A 210 6.11 -25.66 0.92
C LEU A 210 6.86 -25.01 2.08
N VAL A 211 6.81 -25.65 3.24
CA VAL A 211 7.50 -25.21 4.46
C VAL A 211 8.25 -26.36 5.09
N ALA A 212 9.43 -26.09 5.60
CA ALA A 212 10.21 -26.99 6.43
C ALA A 212 10.83 -26.27 7.62
N PRO A 213 10.91 -26.89 8.80
CA PRO A 213 11.63 -26.31 9.92
C PRO A 213 13.13 -26.42 9.67
N ARG A 214 13.87 -25.36 10.02
CA ARG A 214 15.34 -25.35 10.05
C ARG A 214 15.86 -25.90 11.38
N ALA A 215 17.15 -26.23 11.41
CA ALA A 215 17.83 -26.59 12.65
C ALA A 215 17.71 -25.45 13.69
N GLY A 216 17.25 -25.75 14.90
CA GLY A 216 17.03 -24.75 15.94
C GLY A 216 15.65 -24.09 15.94
N ALA A 217 14.74 -24.50 15.05
CA ALA A 217 13.35 -24.06 15.13
C ALA A 217 12.70 -24.44 16.46
N ALA A 218 11.88 -23.52 17.02
CA ALA A 218 11.16 -23.76 18.28
C ALA A 218 10.30 -25.03 18.18
N PRO A 219 10.25 -25.89 19.22
CA PRO A 219 9.48 -27.12 19.17
C PRO A 219 7.99 -26.93 18.84
N GLU A 220 7.44 -25.79 19.25
CA GLU A 220 6.06 -25.40 18.95
C GLU A 220 5.82 -25.23 17.46
N LEU A 221 6.73 -24.51 16.77
CA LEU A 221 6.66 -24.36 15.30
C LEU A 221 6.81 -25.71 14.57
N VAL A 222 7.75 -26.56 15.02
CA VAL A 222 7.93 -27.89 14.45
C VAL A 222 6.66 -28.74 14.63
N ASN A 223 6.01 -28.64 15.78
CA ASN A 223 4.77 -29.37 16.04
C ASN A 223 3.62 -28.83 15.17
N ASN A 224 3.47 -27.50 15.05
CA ASN A 224 2.43 -26.89 14.24
C ASN A 224 2.56 -27.28 12.75
N ILE A 225 3.77 -27.34 12.23
CA ILE A 225 4.03 -27.76 10.84
C ILE A 225 3.66 -29.23 10.62
N ARG A 226 3.72 -30.09 11.62
CA ARG A 226 3.35 -31.52 11.47
C ARG A 226 1.88 -31.74 11.08
N TYR A 227 1.00 -30.81 11.37
CA TYR A 227 -0.40 -30.87 10.99
C TYR A 227 -0.67 -30.43 9.55
N LEU A 228 0.32 -29.79 8.89
CA LEU A 228 0.25 -29.52 7.46
C LEU A 228 0.48 -30.82 6.68
N GLY A 229 -0.21 -31.09 5.65
CA GLY A 229 -0.19 -32.28 4.78
C GLY A 229 1.01 -33.23 4.86
N SER A 230 1.07 -34.24 4.04
CA SER A 230 2.17 -35.22 4.01
C SER A 230 3.46 -34.57 3.51
N PRO A 231 4.63 -34.86 4.12
CA PRO A 231 5.89 -34.30 3.67
C PRO A 231 6.30 -34.86 2.30
N ASP A 232 6.98 -34.03 1.51
CA ASP A 232 7.63 -34.46 0.27
C ASP A 232 8.93 -35.26 0.56
N ALA A 233 9.62 -35.67 -0.51
CA ALA A 233 10.88 -36.42 -0.40
C ALA A 233 12.01 -35.67 0.32
N MET A 234 11.91 -34.35 0.45
CA MET A 234 12.85 -33.47 1.16
C MET A 234 12.37 -33.11 2.58
N GLY A 235 11.25 -33.67 3.03
CA GLY A 235 10.66 -33.39 4.33
C GLY A 235 9.87 -32.06 4.41
N ARG A 236 9.66 -31.38 3.28
CA ARG A 236 8.88 -30.13 3.22
C ARG A 236 7.39 -30.48 3.16
N ARG A 237 6.58 -29.68 3.82
CA ARG A 237 5.12 -29.90 3.88
C ARG A 237 4.36 -28.84 3.11
N PRO A 238 3.31 -29.20 2.37
CA PRO A 238 2.49 -28.25 1.66
C PRO A 238 1.65 -27.42 2.65
N PHE A 239 1.50 -26.14 2.33
CA PHE A 239 0.54 -25.26 3.00
C PHE A 239 -0.25 -24.45 1.95
N SER A 240 -1.47 -24.12 2.29
CA SER A 240 -2.30 -23.20 1.52
C SER A 240 -3.05 -22.26 2.46
N LEU A 241 -3.13 -21.00 2.09
CA LEU A 241 -3.87 -19.97 2.78
C LEU A 241 -4.61 -19.14 1.75
N ALA A 242 -5.88 -18.87 1.99
CA ALA A 242 -6.67 -17.96 1.18
C ALA A 242 -7.40 -16.98 2.09
N GLY A 243 -7.58 -15.74 1.62
CA GLY A 243 -8.27 -14.70 2.36
C GLY A 243 -8.85 -13.64 1.44
N THR A 244 -9.73 -12.80 2.01
CA THR A 244 -10.32 -11.62 1.35
C THR A 244 -9.92 -10.37 2.12
N PHE A 245 -9.77 -9.19 1.43
CA PHE A 245 -9.49 -7.89 2.05
C PHE A 245 -10.63 -6.90 1.82
#